data_79ad73eb990f4e0900a17586725cabd2
#
_entry.id   79ad73eb990f4e0900a17586725cabd2
#
_cell.length_a   1.000
_cell.length_b   1.000
_cell.length_c   1.000
_cell.angle_alpha   90.00
_cell.angle_beta   90.00
_cell.angle_gamma   90.00
#
_symmetry.space_group_name_H-M   'P 1'
#
loop_
_entity.id
_entity.type
_entity.pdbx_description
1 polymer ?
#
loop_
_entity_poly.entity_id
_entity_poly.type
_entity_poly.pdbx_seq_one_letter_code
_entity_poly.pdbx_strand_id
1 'polypeptide(L)'
;RAASAPSISSRRGADPNPETLPRGDYYLPNHPSSLLRYEPAAMSCTRDEYEQLWRFADKIAPTPNPMNKNVNLLRKQATFGATYRFGAQVSQRVDLGRSRDTWPALVRRCVEDAVERVSDGARDAYEANVAAHVNWYPDGRAGMGRHRDAEPDLTPGAPIFSYSFSSANADGLPRIFDVYRLGAKRPIAAVPLSHGDVLVMAGTTQETHEHGVRATAKRAYAGESRINVTVRAFKPGSRAVRVEESASSVGGIFS
;
A
#
# COMPACT_ATOMS: atom_id res chain seq x y z
N ARG A 1 9.53 11.99 31.03
CA ARG A 1 9.77 12.89 29.88
C ARG A 1 9.74 11.99 28.64
N ALA A 2 8.67 12.06 27.84
CA ALA A 2 8.61 11.38 26.57
C ALA A 2 9.66 12.02 25.65
N ALA A 3 10.53 11.20 25.06
CA ALA A 3 11.45 11.65 24.03
C ALA A 3 10.61 12.13 22.84
N SER A 4 10.85 13.36 22.38
CA SER A 4 10.20 13.86 21.17
C SER A 4 10.68 13.05 19.97
N ALA A 5 9.73 12.44 19.24
CA ALA A 5 10.05 11.73 18.01
C ALA A 5 10.71 12.70 17.01
N PRO A 6 11.68 12.22 16.20
CA PRO A 6 12.34 13.05 15.23
C PRO A 6 11.35 13.59 14.19
N SER A 7 11.41 14.88 13.89
CA SER A 7 10.66 15.49 12.79
C SER A 7 11.39 15.27 11.48
N ILE A 8 10.63 14.93 10.43
CA ILE A 8 11.18 14.88 9.06
C ILE A 8 11.47 16.33 8.64
N SER A 9 12.76 16.72 8.59
CA SER A 9 13.14 18.06 8.15
C SER A 9 13.01 18.17 6.63
N SER A 10 12.37 19.24 6.15
CA SER A 10 12.39 19.62 4.74
C SER A 10 13.78 20.14 4.37
N ARG A 11 14.68 19.30 3.88
CA ARG A 11 15.92 19.79 3.24
C ARG A 11 15.53 20.47 1.92
N ARG A 12 15.86 21.75 1.80
CA ARG A 12 15.66 22.52 0.57
C ARG A 12 16.70 22.08 -0.46
N GLY A 13 16.25 21.63 -1.62
CA GLY A 13 16.95 21.85 -2.87
C GLY A 13 17.89 20.77 -3.42
N ALA A 14 17.96 19.54 -2.89
CA ALA A 14 18.63 18.43 -3.56
C ALA A 14 17.65 17.25 -3.74
N ASP A 15 17.78 16.48 -4.83
CA ASP A 15 17.20 15.12 -4.85
C ASP A 15 17.71 14.43 -3.58
N PRO A 16 16.83 13.97 -2.69
CA PRO A 16 17.30 13.36 -1.46
C PRO A 16 18.15 12.16 -1.84
N ASN A 17 19.42 12.18 -1.44
CA ASN A 17 20.25 10.99 -1.45
C ASN A 17 19.44 9.91 -0.70
N PRO A 18 19.29 8.68 -1.20
CA PRO A 18 18.51 7.63 -0.57
C PRO A 18 19.19 7.13 0.71
N GLU A 19 19.33 8.00 1.70
CA GLU A 19 19.71 7.60 3.04
C GLU A 19 18.52 6.84 3.63
N THR A 20 18.77 5.62 4.09
CA THR A 20 17.80 4.82 4.81
C THR A 20 17.37 5.59 6.06
N LEU A 21 16.09 5.91 6.20
CA LEU A 21 15.60 6.51 7.42
C LEU A 21 15.76 5.51 8.58
N PRO A 22 16.18 5.95 9.77
CA PRO A 22 16.18 5.09 10.95
C PRO A 22 14.77 4.56 11.23
N ARG A 23 14.70 3.37 11.84
CA ARG A 23 13.42 2.88 12.38
C ARG A 23 12.83 3.89 13.35
N GLY A 24 11.54 4.20 13.23
CA GLY A 24 10.90 5.11 14.17
C GLY A 24 9.58 5.70 13.71
N ASP A 25 9.02 6.50 14.62
CA ASP A 25 7.82 7.28 14.41
C ASP A 25 8.19 8.69 13.97
N TYR A 26 7.58 9.14 12.89
CA TYR A 26 7.81 10.46 12.31
C TYR A 26 6.50 11.24 12.26
N TYR A 27 6.37 12.24 13.12
CA TYR A 27 5.24 13.15 13.06
C TYR A 27 5.40 14.12 11.90
N LEU A 28 4.34 14.28 11.13
CA LEU A 28 4.37 15.16 9.97
C LEU A 28 4.32 16.63 10.40
N PRO A 29 5.10 17.51 9.75
CA PRO A 29 5.21 18.91 10.16
C PRO A 29 3.86 19.62 10.22
N ASN A 30 3.60 20.35 11.31
CA ASN A 30 2.36 21.08 11.62
C ASN A 30 1.10 20.22 11.79
N HIS A 31 1.22 18.89 11.86
CA HIS A 31 0.12 17.96 12.06
C HIS A 31 0.52 16.87 13.07
N PRO A 32 0.52 17.17 14.37
CA PRO A 32 1.03 16.25 15.40
C PRO A 32 0.24 14.94 15.53
N SER A 33 -0.99 14.90 14.98
CA SER A 33 -1.80 13.68 14.91
C SER A 33 -1.56 12.86 13.63
N SER A 34 -0.75 13.36 12.69
CA SER A 34 -0.39 12.65 11.45
C SER A 34 0.94 11.96 11.62
N LEU A 35 0.94 10.63 11.57
CA LEU A 35 2.07 9.80 11.91
C LEU A 35 2.44 8.88 10.74
N LEU A 36 3.74 8.87 10.42
CA LEU A 36 4.37 7.80 9.66
C LEU A 36 5.26 6.99 10.60
N ARG A 37 5.05 5.68 10.66
CA ARG A 37 5.99 4.75 11.29
C ARG A 37 6.75 4.02 10.20
N TYR A 38 8.06 4.15 10.20
CA TYR A 38 8.93 3.48 9.25
C TYR A 38 9.73 2.37 9.93
N GLU A 39 9.62 1.17 9.40
CA GLU A 39 10.30 0.00 9.91
C GLU A 39 11.07 -0.67 8.77
N PRO A 40 12.40 -0.45 8.68
CA PRO A 40 13.22 -1.05 7.64
C PRO A 40 13.38 -2.55 7.86
N ALA A 41 13.32 -3.33 6.78
CA ALA A 41 13.49 -4.79 6.75
C ALA A 41 12.64 -5.54 7.80
N ALA A 42 11.44 -5.01 8.11
CA ALA A 42 10.58 -5.57 9.17
C ALA A 42 9.78 -6.79 8.71
N MET A 43 9.63 -7.00 7.40
CA MET A 43 8.93 -8.15 6.81
C MET A 43 9.86 -8.92 5.89
N SER A 44 10.21 -10.14 6.26
CA SER A 44 10.98 -11.02 5.39
C SER A 44 10.13 -11.49 4.20
N CYS A 45 10.77 -11.67 3.05
CA CYS A 45 10.14 -12.24 1.86
C CYS A 45 11.18 -13.11 1.15
N THR A 46 10.87 -14.38 0.98
CA THR A 46 11.72 -15.28 0.21
C THR A 46 11.57 -15.01 -1.29
N ARG A 47 12.55 -15.42 -2.07
CA ARG A 47 12.50 -15.31 -3.52
C ARG A 47 11.29 -16.05 -4.09
N ASP A 48 10.99 -17.23 -3.59
CA ASP A 48 9.87 -18.05 -4.05
C ASP A 48 8.52 -17.38 -3.75
N GLU A 49 8.34 -16.78 -2.57
CA GLU A 49 7.13 -16.00 -2.23
C GLU A 49 6.98 -14.80 -3.16
N TYR A 50 8.09 -14.09 -3.43
CA TYR A 50 8.07 -12.96 -4.35
C TYR A 50 7.66 -13.41 -5.76
N GLU A 51 8.31 -14.45 -6.30
CA GLU A 51 8.04 -14.95 -7.65
C GLU A 51 6.63 -15.56 -7.78
N GLN A 52 6.14 -16.22 -6.75
CA GLN A 52 4.76 -16.72 -6.71
C GLN A 52 3.76 -15.57 -6.84
N LEU A 53 3.93 -14.51 -6.03
CA LEU A 53 3.05 -13.35 -6.08
C LEU A 53 3.26 -12.54 -7.36
N TRP A 54 4.51 -12.49 -7.90
CA TRP A 54 4.78 -11.83 -9.17
C TRP A 54 4.04 -12.50 -10.34
N ARG A 55 4.12 -13.83 -10.44
CA ARG A 55 3.39 -14.62 -11.47
C ARG A 55 1.89 -14.46 -11.37
N PHE A 56 1.37 -14.14 -10.19
CA PHE A 56 -0.05 -13.86 -10.03
C PHE A 56 -0.50 -12.65 -10.87
N ALA A 57 0.38 -11.70 -11.13
CA ALA A 57 0.11 -10.54 -11.99
C ALA A 57 -0.27 -10.92 -13.44
N ASP A 58 0.12 -12.10 -13.92
CA ASP A 58 -0.23 -12.55 -15.28
C ASP A 58 -1.74 -12.78 -15.44
N LYS A 59 -2.43 -13.08 -14.33
CA LYS A 59 -3.89 -13.26 -14.28
C LYS A 59 -4.65 -11.94 -14.13
N ILE A 60 -3.94 -10.82 -13.91
CA ILE A 60 -4.55 -9.51 -13.65
C ILE A 60 -4.63 -8.73 -14.96
N ALA A 61 -5.84 -8.29 -15.29
CA ALA A 61 -6.05 -7.43 -16.45
C ALA A 61 -5.33 -6.08 -16.30
N PRO A 62 -4.84 -5.49 -17.41
CA PRO A 62 -4.30 -4.14 -17.38
C PRO A 62 -5.34 -3.15 -16.84
N THR A 63 -4.90 -2.19 -16.04
CA THR A 63 -5.76 -1.14 -15.48
C THR A 63 -5.71 0.09 -16.39
N PRO A 64 -6.84 0.58 -16.92
CA PRO A 64 -6.86 1.83 -17.66
C PRO A 64 -6.33 3.01 -16.83
N ASN A 65 -5.58 3.90 -17.46
CA ASN A 65 -5.11 5.10 -16.80
C ASN A 65 -6.29 6.06 -16.58
N PRO A 66 -6.58 6.51 -15.34
CA PRO A 66 -7.70 7.38 -15.06
C PRO A 66 -7.60 8.75 -15.76
N MET A 67 -6.39 9.22 -16.07
CA MET A 67 -6.15 10.48 -16.78
C MET A 67 -6.22 10.34 -18.32
N ASN A 68 -6.02 9.13 -18.83
CA ASN A 68 -6.13 8.83 -20.27
C ASN A 68 -6.54 7.38 -20.46
N LYS A 69 -7.82 7.15 -20.65
CA LYS A 69 -8.40 5.80 -20.79
C LYS A 69 -7.91 5.00 -22.01
N ASN A 70 -7.26 5.67 -22.96
CA ASN A 70 -6.69 5.00 -24.16
C ASN A 70 -5.35 4.30 -23.88
N VAL A 71 -4.78 4.49 -22.70
CA VAL A 71 -3.55 3.84 -22.28
C VAL A 71 -3.73 3.17 -20.93
N ASN A 72 -3.01 2.08 -20.70
CA ASN A 72 -3.02 1.40 -19.41
C ASN A 72 -1.93 1.97 -18.49
N LEU A 73 -2.15 1.84 -17.19
CA LEU A 73 -1.10 2.04 -16.20
C LEU A 73 0.03 1.04 -16.45
N LEU A 74 1.28 1.48 -16.27
CA LEU A 74 2.43 0.57 -16.36
C LEU A 74 2.44 -0.47 -15.24
N ARG A 75 1.89 -0.13 -14.06
CA ARG A 75 1.69 -1.08 -12.98
C ARG A 75 0.38 -1.84 -13.16
N LYS A 76 0.35 -3.09 -12.71
CA LYS A 76 -0.89 -3.83 -12.47
C LYS A 76 -1.32 -3.65 -11.01
N GLN A 77 -2.61 -3.85 -10.75
CA GLN A 77 -3.15 -3.75 -9.39
C GLN A 77 -4.37 -4.65 -9.21
N ALA A 78 -4.50 -5.22 -8.03
CA ALA A 78 -5.67 -6.00 -7.63
C ALA A 78 -5.82 -6.01 -6.10
N THR A 79 -6.97 -6.47 -5.64
CA THR A 79 -7.29 -6.52 -4.21
C THR A 79 -7.70 -7.93 -3.81
N PHE A 80 -7.18 -8.38 -2.68
CA PHE A 80 -7.58 -9.58 -1.98
C PHE A 80 -8.45 -9.18 -0.79
N GLY A 81 -9.53 -9.91 -0.54
CA GLY A 81 -10.49 -9.60 0.53
C GLY A 81 -11.57 -8.62 0.12
N ALA A 82 -11.87 -7.65 0.95
CA ALA A 82 -12.92 -6.67 0.68
C ALA A 82 -12.66 -5.89 -0.62
N THR A 83 -13.74 -5.57 -1.36
CA THR A 83 -13.64 -4.83 -2.62
C THR A 83 -13.18 -3.40 -2.37
N TYR A 84 -12.02 -3.05 -2.90
CA TYR A 84 -11.46 -1.71 -2.76
C TYR A 84 -11.92 -0.79 -3.90
N ARG A 85 -12.46 0.38 -3.52
CA ARG A 85 -12.88 1.42 -4.45
C ARG A 85 -12.11 2.70 -4.17
N PHE A 86 -11.54 3.30 -5.20
CA PHE A 86 -10.92 4.63 -5.11
C PHE A 86 -11.55 5.55 -6.16
N GLY A 87 -12.23 6.58 -5.69
CA GLY A 87 -13.03 7.44 -6.54
C GLY A 87 -14.13 6.66 -7.30
N ALA A 88 -14.20 6.85 -8.61
CA ALA A 88 -15.12 6.13 -9.50
C ALA A 88 -14.59 4.75 -9.94
N GLN A 89 -13.35 4.40 -9.60
CA GLN A 89 -12.73 3.14 -10.01
C GLN A 89 -12.90 2.07 -8.94
N VAL A 90 -13.14 0.85 -9.37
CA VAL A 90 -13.12 -0.36 -8.54
C VAL A 90 -11.85 -1.11 -8.86
N SER A 91 -11.05 -1.43 -7.84
CA SER A 91 -9.90 -2.31 -8.01
C SER A 91 -10.39 -3.70 -8.45
N GLN A 92 -9.64 -4.32 -9.37
CA GLN A 92 -9.93 -5.71 -9.70
C GLN A 92 -9.79 -6.56 -8.44
N ARG A 93 -10.89 -7.21 -8.04
CA ARG A 93 -10.87 -8.17 -6.94
C ARG A 93 -10.35 -9.50 -7.46
N VAL A 94 -9.51 -10.12 -6.64
CA VAL A 94 -9.09 -11.50 -6.88
C VAL A 94 -10.03 -12.40 -6.11
N ASP A 95 -10.88 -13.14 -6.81
CA ASP A 95 -11.76 -14.12 -6.19
C ASP A 95 -11.03 -15.45 -6.04
N LEU A 96 -10.54 -15.71 -4.85
CA LEU A 96 -9.92 -16.98 -4.44
C LEU A 96 -10.79 -17.69 -3.36
N GLY A 97 -12.08 -17.34 -3.28
CA GLY A 97 -12.95 -17.80 -2.22
C GLY A 97 -12.84 -16.95 -0.95
N ARG A 98 -13.60 -17.34 0.10
CA ARG A 98 -13.70 -16.58 1.35
C ARG A 98 -12.53 -16.81 2.30
N SER A 99 -11.84 -17.95 2.17
CA SER A 99 -10.74 -18.29 3.08
C SER A 99 -9.45 -17.56 2.68
N ARG A 100 -8.84 -16.88 3.64
CA ARG A 100 -7.50 -16.30 3.48
C ARG A 100 -6.43 -17.35 3.19
N ASP A 101 -6.68 -18.61 3.52
CA ASP A 101 -5.74 -19.72 3.29
C ASP A 101 -5.44 -19.94 1.81
N THR A 102 -6.36 -19.50 0.93
CA THR A 102 -6.19 -19.58 -0.53
C THR A 102 -5.37 -18.42 -1.12
N TRP A 103 -5.07 -17.39 -0.32
CA TRP A 103 -4.30 -16.23 -0.79
C TRP A 103 -2.82 -16.57 -0.92
N PRO A 104 -2.07 -15.89 -1.80
CA PRO A 104 -0.62 -16.03 -1.84
C PRO A 104 -0.01 -15.83 -0.45
N ALA A 105 0.94 -16.68 -0.08
CA ALA A 105 1.51 -16.71 1.27
C ALA A 105 2.00 -15.33 1.73
N LEU A 106 2.68 -14.59 0.85
CA LEU A 106 3.18 -13.26 1.17
C LEU A 106 2.05 -12.27 1.49
N VAL A 107 0.92 -12.31 0.74
CA VAL A 107 -0.24 -11.44 1.00
C VAL A 107 -0.86 -11.77 2.35
N ARG A 108 -1.04 -13.05 2.65
CA ARG A 108 -1.58 -13.51 3.93
C ARG A 108 -0.70 -13.06 5.10
N ARG A 109 0.61 -13.25 5.02
CA ARG A 109 1.55 -12.81 6.05
C ARG A 109 1.52 -11.30 6.28
N CYS A 110 1.40 -10.48 5.23
CA CYS A 110 1.22 -9.02 5.38
C CYS A 110 -0.06 -8.68 6.16
N VAL A 111 -1.15 -9.43 5.95
CA VAL A 111 -2.40 -9.21 6.70
C VAL A 111 -2.27 -9.69 8.14
N GLU A 112 -1.66 -10.83 8.38
CA GLU A 112 -1.41 -11.36 9.73
C GLU A 112 -0.54 -10.39 10.54
N ASP A 113 0.56 -9.91 9.97
CA ASP A 113 1.43 -8.88 10.59
C ASP A 113 0.67 -7.57 10.89
N ALA A 114 -0.19 -7.11 9.98
CA ALA A 114 -1.02 -5.92 10.21
C ALA A 114 -2.00 -6.13 11.38
N VAL A 115 -2.65 -7.31 11.46
CA VAL A 115 -3.56 -7.66 12.56
C VAL A 115 -2.82 -7.71 13.91
N GLU A 116 -1.60 -8.25 13.93
CA GLU A 116 -0.79 -8.31 15.16
C GLU A 116 -0.36 -6.92 15.65
N ARG A 117 -0.13 -5.99 14.75
CA ARG A 117 0.38 -4.63 15.05
C ARG A 117 -0.71 -3.64 15.43
N VAL A 118 -1.96 -3.88 15.09
CA VAL A 118 -3.05 -2.95 15.46
C VAL A 118 -3.40 -3.07 16.93
N SER A 119 -3.82 -1.95 17.52
CA SER A 119 -4.40 -1.94 18.85
C SER A 119 -5.75 -2.67 18.88
N ASP A 120 -6.16 -3.12 20.06
CA ASP A 120 -7.41 -3.89 20.24
C ASP A 120 -8.64 -3.17 19.64
N GLY A 121 -8.70 -1.83 19.71
CA GLY A 121 -9.82 -1.06 19.17
C GLY A 121 -9.96 -1.10 17.63
N ALA A 122 -8.94 -1.50 16.89
CA ALA A 122 -8.99 -1.65 15.43
C ALA A 122 -8.89 -3.12 14.99
N ARG A 123 -8.57 -4.05 15.89
CA ARG A 123 -8.31 -5.46 15.60
C ARG A 123 -9.51 -6.13 14.94
N ASP A 124 -10.69 -5.98 15.51
CA ASP A 124 -11.93 -6.59 14.98
C ASP A 124 -12.20 -6.18 13.53
N ALA A 125 -11.95 -4.92 13.18
CA ALA A 125 -12.11 -4.43 11.81
C ALA A 125 -11.10 -5.08 10.85
N TYR A 126 -9.85 -5.28 11.30
CA TYR A 126 -8.82 -5.96 10.51
C TYR A 126 -9.09 -7.47 10.37
N GLU A 127 -9.62 -8.11 11.39
CA GLU A 127 -9.98 -9.52 11.34
C GLU A 127 -11.18 -9.78 10.43
N ALA A 128 -12.21 -8.95 10.53
CA ALA A 128 -13.47 -9.16 9.84
C ALA A 128 -13.48 -8.61 8.39
N ASN A 129 -12.91 -7.44 8.14
CA ASN A 129 -13.13 -6.69 6.90
C ASN A 129 -11.83 -6.10 6.30
N VAL A 130 -10.78 -6.88 6.23
CA VAL A 130 -9.51 -6.44 5.66
C VAL A 130 -9.51 -6.54 4.13
N ALA A 131 -8.80 -5.59 3.49
CA ALA A 131 -8.36 -5.73 2.11
C ALA A 131 -6.85 -5.55 2.02
N ALA A 132 -6.20 -6.44 1.26
CA ALA A 132 -4.82 -6.32 0.83
C ALA A 132 -4.80 -5.89 -0.64
N HIS A 133 -4.49 -4.63 -0.88
CA HIS A 133 -4.33 -4.08 -2.23
C HIS A 133 -2.90 -4.26 -2.69
N VAL A 134 -2.71 -4.99 -3.77
CA VAL A 134 -1.39 -5.30 -4.32
C VAL A 134 -1.14 -4.49 -5.58
N ASN A 135 0.02 -3.85 -5.65
CA ASN A 135 0.52 -3.17 -6.83
C ASN A 135 1.79 -3.86 -7.33
N TRP A 136 1.84 -4.20 -8.62
CA TRP A 136 3.00 -4.78 -9.30
C TRP A 136 3.62 -3.72 -10.21
N TYR A 137 4.82 -3.30 -9.89
CA TYR A 137 5.61 -2.32 -10.65
C TYR A 137 6.67 -3.08 -11.44
N PRO A 138 6.58 -3.13 -12.78
CA PRO A 138 7.53 -3.91 -13.59
C PRO A 138 8.94 -3.32 -13.59
N ASP A 139 9.07 -2.01 -13.44
CA ASP A 139 10.35 -1.31 -13.35
C ASP A 139 10.18 0.09 -12.72
N GLY A 140 11.24 0.87 -12.73
CA GLY A 140 11.27 2.23 -12.20
C GLY A 140 10.28 3.19 -12.87
N ARG A 141 9.92 3.00 -14.13
CA ARG A 141 9.01 3.89 -14.87
C ARG A 141 7.56 3.81 -14.36
N ALA A 142 7.20 2.68 -13.78
CA ALA A 142 5.90 2.54 -13.14
C ALA A 142 5.91 3.27 -11.79
N GLY A 143 4.95 4.13 -11.56
CA GLY A 143 4.78 4.89 -10.32
C GLY A 143 3.32 4.88 -9.85
N MET A 144 3.09 5.50 -8.72
CA MET A 144 1.76 5.81 -8.19
C MET A 144 1.64 7.33 -8.13
N GLY A 145 0.65 7.87 -8.82
CA GLY A 145 0.33 9.30 -8.75
C GLY A 145 -0.03 9.71 -7.33
N ARG A 146 0.05 10.99 -7.07
CA ARG A 146 -0.28 11.60 -5.80
C ARG A 146 -1.77 11.38 -5.48
N HIS A 147 -2.06 10.85 -4.29
CA HIS A 147 -3.39 10.52 -3.79
C HIS A 147 -3.39 10.44 -2.26
N ARG A 148 -4.53 10.21 -1.70
CA ARG A 148 -4.73 9.83 -0.29
C ARG A 148 -5.73 8.68 -0.22
N ASP A 149 -5.59 7.86 0.79
CA ASP A 149 -6.54 6.79 1.10
C ASP A 149 -7.59 7.35 2.08
N ALA A 150 -8.59 8.03 1.54
CA ALA A 150 -9.62 8.73 2.33
C ALA A 150 -11.04 8.30 1.91
N GLU A 151 -11.19 7.05 1.49
CA GLU A 151 -12.47 6.49 1.12
C GLU A 151 -13.40 6.39 2.34
N PRO A 152 -14.69 6.76 2.19
CA PRO A 152 -15.66 6.77 3.30
C PRO A 152 -15.93 5.38 3.90
N ASP A 153 -15.60 4.32 3.17
CA ASP A 153 -15.77 2.94 3.59
C ASP A 153 -14.64 2.43 4.52
N LEU A 154 -13.52 3.14 4.62
CA LEU A 154 -12.43 2.78 5.52
C LEU A 154 -12.83 2.95 6.99
N THR A 155 -12.30 2.09 7.85
CA THR A 155 -12.47 2.22 9.31
C THR A 155 -11.75 3.47 9.79
N PRO A 156 -12.47 4.44 10.42
CA PRO A 156 -11.87 5.68 10.91
C PRO A 156 -10.74 5.41 11.90
N GLY A 157 -9.63 6.12 11.74
CA GLY A 157 -8.48 6.03 12.66
C GLY A 157 -7.69 4.72 12.58
N ALA A 158 -8.14 3.72 11.83
CA ALA A 158 -7.36 2.52 11.62
C ALA A 158 -6.09 2.83 10.80
N PRO A 159 -4.91 2.38 11.23
CA PRO A 159 -3.68 2.59 10.50
C PRO A 159 -3.71 1.87 9.15
N ILE A 160 -2.94 2.34 8.18
CA ILE A 160 -2.74 1.69 6.88
C ILE A 160 -1.31 1.18 6.83
N PHE A 161 -1.14 -0.11 6.51
CA PHE A 161 0.18 -0.75 6.42
C PHE A 161 0.58 -0.91 4.96
N SER A 162 1.80 -0.50 4.64
CA SER A 162 2.37 -0.57 3.29
C SER A 162 3.68 -1.36 3.32
N TYR A 163 3.67 -2.54 2.73
CA TYR A 163 4.80 -3.47 2.65
C TYR A 163 5.46 -3.36 1.28
N SER A 164 6.78 -3.33 1.25
CA SER A 164 7.56 -3.15 0.02
C SER A 164 8.49 -4.32 -0.22
N PHE A 165 8.47 -4.88 -1.45
CA PHE A 165 9.31 -6.00 -1.83
C PHE A 165 9.94 -5.74 -3.21
N SER A 166 11.24 -6.01 -3.36
CA SER A 166 12.00 -5.89 -4.61
C SER A 166 12.39 -7.26 -5.16
N SER A 167 12.44 -7.40 -6.48
CA SER A 167 12.97 -8.62 -7.13
C SER A 167 14.45 -8.86 -6.87
N ALA A 168 15.22 -7.79 -6.61
CA ALA A 168 16.63 -7.86 -6.24
C ALA A 168 16.84 -8.09 -4.73
N ASN A 169 15.77 -8.36 -3.96
CA ASN A 169 15.82 -8.52 -2.51
C ASN A 169 16.49 -7.30 -1.83
N ALA A 170 17.38 -7.54 -0.87
CA ALA A 170 18.07 -6.49 -0.12
C ALA A 170 19.03 -5.63 -0.99
N ASP A 171 19.46 -6.11 -2.15
CA ASP A 171 20.33 -5.39 -3.08
C ASP A 171 19.54 -4.44 -3.99
N GLY A 172 18.19 -4.49 -3.92
CA GLY A 172 17.31 -3.66 -4.74
C GLY A 172 17.37 -2.17 -4.36
N LEU A 173 17.28 -1.33 -5.39
CA LEU A 173 17.24 0.11 -5.18
C LEU A 173 15.93 0.56 -4.53
N PRO A 174 15.98 1.46 -3.53
CA PRO A 174 14.77 1.92 -2.86
C PRO A 174 13.89 2.74 -3.81
N ARG A 175 12.58 2.54 -3.70
CA ARG A 175 11.59 3.38 -4.40
C ARG A 175 11.17 4.53 -3.48
N ILE A 176 11.17 5.72 -4.01
CA ILE A 176 10.85 6.91 -3.22
C ILE A 176 9.34 7.05 -3.06
N PHE A 177 8.91 7.03 -1.81
CA PHE A 177 7.56 7.36 -1.38
C PHE A 177 7.53 8.82 -0.92
N ASP A 178 6.89 9.65 -1.72
CA ASP A 178 6.75 11.08 -1.46
C ASP A 178 5.51 11.36 -0.61
N VAL A 179 5.65 12.23 0.39
CA VAL A 179 4.55 12.72 1.21
C VAL A 179 4.37 14.22 0.98
N TYR A 180 3.14 14.62 0.75
CA TYR A 180 2.78 16.01 0.47
C TYR A 180 1.76 16.49 1.49
N ARG A 181 1.91 17.68 2.02
CA ARG A 181 0.80 18.34 2.68
C ARG A 181 -0.31 18.59 1.64
N LEU A 182 -1.57 18.43 2.06
CA LEU A 182 -2.71 18.67 1.17
C LEU A 182 -2.63 20.09 0.54
N GLY A 183 -2.73 20.15 -0.78
CA GLY A 183 -2.57 21.38 -1.55
C GLY A 183 -1.13 21.86 -1.80
N ALA A 184 -0.10 21.28 -1.18
CA ALA A 184 1.29 21.67 -1.43
C ALA A 184 1.78 21.19 -2.80
N LYS A 185 2.64 21.95 -3.45
CA LYS A 185 3.23 21.59 -4.77
C LYS A 185 4.44 20.66 -4.66
N ARG A 186 5.16 20.71 -3.52
CA ARG A 186 6.39 19.94 -3.30
C ARG A 186 6.20 18.95 -2.14
N PRO A 187 6.86 17.81 -2.18
CA PRO A 187 6.84 16.88 -1.06
C PRO A 187 7.50 17.53 0.17
N ILE A 188 6.97 17.22 1.33
CA ILE A 188 7.53 17.61 2.63
C ILE A 188 8.43 16.51 3.20
N ALA A 189 8.26 15.28 2.72
CA ALA A 189 9.09 14.14 3.06
C ALA A 189 9.24 13.21 1.86
N ALA A 190 10.35 12.49 1.81
CA ALA A 190 10.64 11.46 0.84
C ALA A 190 11.21 10.25 1.60
N VAL A 191 10.47 9.15 1.62
CA VAL A 191 10.84 7.94 2.33
C VAL A 191 11.37 6.93 1.32
N PRO A 192 12.64 6.52 1.39
CA PRO A 192 13.16 5.44 0.57
C PRO A 192 12.61 4.11 1.09
N LEU A 193 11.87 3.38 0.25
CA LEU A 193 11.30 2.08 0.58
C LEU A 193 12.08 0.98 -0.12
N SER A 194 12.80 0.18 0.66
CA SER A 194 13.60 -0.96 0.24
C SER A 194 12.81 -2.27 0.39
N HIS A 195 13.47 -3.39 0.06
CA HIS A 195 12.90 -4.72 0.25
C HIS A 195 12.68 -5.04 1.73
N GLY A 196 11.47 -5.51 2.05
CA GLY A 196 11.08 -5.86 3.42
C GLY A 196 10.66 -4.69 4.29
N ASP A 197 10.69 -3.45 3.79
CA ASP A 197 10.28 -2.29 4.56
C ASP A 197 8.77 -2.23 4.77
N VAL A 198 8.40 -1.79 5.98
CA VAL A 198 7.01 -1.52 6.36
C VAL A 198 6.87 -0.03 6.67
N LEU A 199 5.93 0.61 6.00
CA LEU A 199 5.52 1.98 6.29
C LEU A 199 4.07 1.97 6.79
N VAL A 200 3.86 2.48 8.00
CA VAL A 200 2.52 2.61 8.58
C VAL A 200 2.09 4.08 8.52
N MET A 201 0.94 4.32 7.95
CA MET A 201 0.29 5.63 7.92
C MET A 201 -0.84 5.63 8.94
N ALA A 202 -0.72 6.45 9.99
CA ALA A 202 -1.65 6.45 11.11
C ALA A 202 -2.17 7.85 11.46
N GLY A 203 -3.13 7.89 12.38
CA GLY A 203 -3.76 9.13 12.81
C GLY A 203 -4.48 9.85 11.67
N THR A 204 -4.30 11.16 11.58
CA THR A 204 -4.94 12.01 10.57
C THR A 204 -4.15 12.14 9.26
N THR A 205 -3.20 11.23 9.00
CA THR A 205 -2.34 11.28 7.81
C THR A 205 -3.15 11.34 6.51
N GLN A 206 -4.21 10.55 6.39
CA GLN A 206 -5.05 10.51 5.18
C GLN A 206 -6.00 11.72 5.05
N GLU A 207 -6.18 12.51 6.10
CA GLU A 207 -7.00 13.72 6.09
C GLU A 207 -6.19 14.95 5.69
N THR A 208 -4.91 14.97 6.04
CA THR A 208 -4.04 16.15 5.99
C THR A 208 -2.95 16.05 4.92
N HIS A 209 -2.64 14.85 4.45
CA HIS A 209 -1.54 14.60 3.53
C HIS A 209 -1.96 13.71 2.36
N GLU A 210 -1.25 13.88 1.27
CA GLU A 210 -1.26 13.02 0.10
C GLU A 210 0.10 12.33 -0.04
N HIS A 211 0.13 11.22 -0.74
CA HIS A 211 1.34 10.47 -0.96
C HIS A 211 1.37 9.86 -2.36
N GLY A 212 2.56 9.40 -2.77
CA GLY A 212 2.73 8.73 -4.05
C GLY A 212 4.07 8.03 -4.15
N VAL A 213 4.22 7.17 -5.16
CA VAL A 213 5.49 6.50 -5.46
C VAL A 213 6.06 7.11 -6.73
N ARG A 214 7.24 7.74 -6.60
CA ARG A 214 7.91 8.44 -7.70
C ARG A 214 8.28 7.48 -8.82
N ALA A 215 7.88 7.81 -10.05
CA ALA A 215 8.40 7.16 -11.25
C ALA A 215 9.82 7.67 -11.54
N THR A 216 10.66 6.81 -12.10
CA THR A 216 12.01 7.17 -12.52
C THR A 216 12.41 6.42 -13.79
N ALA A 217 13.01 7.13 -14.74
CA ALA A 217 13.58 6.54 -15.94
C ALA A 217 15.08 6.22 -15.80
N LYS A 218 15.66 6.36 -14.59
CA LYS A 218 17.08 6.06 -14.37
C LYS A 218 17.35 4.60 -14.72
N ARG A 219 18.40 4.36 -15.52
CA ARG A 219 18.79 3.04 -16.03
C ARG A 219 19.02 2.01 -14.92
N ALA A 220 19.47 2.45 -13.76
CA ALA A 220 19.67 1.58 -12.59
C ALA A 220 18.40 0.85 -12.12
N TYR A 221 17.22 1.38 -12.43
CA TYR A 221 15.91 0.77 -12.10
C TYR A 221 15.33 -0.05 -13.26
N ALA A 222 16.04 -0.19 -14.38
CA ALA A 222 15.58 -0.98 -15.51
C ALA A 222 15.63 -2.47 -15.17
N GLY A 223 14.49 -3.17 -15.31
CA GLY A 223 14.39 -4.59 -15.00
C GLY A 223 14.26 -4.92 -13.51
N GLU A 224 14.28 -3.93 -12.63
CA GLU A 224 14.02 -4.13 -11.21
C GLU A 224 12.54 -3.97 -10.91
N SER A 225 11.88 -5.09 -10.70
CA SER A 225 10.45 -5.10 -10.37
C SER A 225 10.22 -4.96 -8.86
N ARG A 226 9.04 -4.42 -8.49
CA ARG A 226 8.63 -4.21 -7.12
C ARG A 226 7.18 -4.64 -6.92
N ILE A 227 6.91 -5.27 -5.80
CA ILE A 227 5.55 -5.50 -5.30
C ILE A 227 5.34 -4.60 -4.08
N ASN A 228 4.17 -4.00 -4.01
CA ASN A 228 3.70 -3.34 -2.79
C ASN A 228 2.38 -3.97 -2.38
N VAL A 229 2.27 -4.34 -1.11
CA VAL A 229 1.03 -4.81 -0.48
C VAL A 229 0.58 -3.76 0.50
N THR A 230 -0.61 -3.17 0.30
CA THR A 230 -1.17 -2.20 1.22
C THR A 230 -2.41 -2.78 1.89
N VAL A 231 -2.36 -2.90 3.22
CA VAL A 231 -3.41 -3.53 4.03
C VAL A 231 -4.24 -2.44 4.72
N ARG A 232 -5.57 -2.54 4.58
CA ARG A 232 -6.56 -1.58 5.10
C ARG A 232 -7.73 -2.32 5.71
N ALA A 233 -8.35 -1.72 6.74
CA ALA A 233 -9.59 -2.23 7.33
C ALA A 233 -10.79 -1.41 6.87
N PHE A 234 -11.91 -2.07 6.63
CA PHE A 234 -13.16 -1.47 6.18
C PHE A 234 -14.25 -1.57 7.24
N LYS A 235 -15.15 -0.59 7.25
CA LYS A 235 -16.31 -0.58 8.15
C LYS A 235 -17.21 -1.79 7.90
N PRO A 236 -17.75 -2.43 8.94
CA PRO A 236 -18.80 -3.43 8.79
C PRO A 236 -19.99 -2.86 8.00
N GLY A 237 -20.56 -3.65 7.08
CA GLY A 237 -21.69 -3.23 6.27
C GLY A 237 -21.43 -2.11 5.26
N SER A 238 -20.16 -1.73 5.04
CA SER A 238 -19.76 -0.81 3.98
C SER A 238 -20.04 -1.38 2.58
N ARG A 239 -19.99 -0.52 1.54
CA ARG A 239 -20.17 -0.99 0.15
C ARG A 239 -19.10 -2.01 -0.27
N ALA A 240 -17.90 -1.90 0.29
CA ALA A 240 -16.81 -2.84 0.07
C ALA A 240 -17.18 -4.26 0.52
N VAL A 241 -17.89 -4.39 1.64
CA VAL A 241 -18.32 -5.66 2.24
C VAL A 241 -19.61 -6.18 1.59
N ARG A 242 -20.58 -5.31 1.29
CA ARG A 242 -21.89 -5.70 0.71
C ARG A 242 -21.82 -6.32 -0.68
N VAL A 243 -20.81 -5.98 -1.49
CA VAL A 243 -20.62 -6.62 -2.80
C VAL A 243 -20.29 -8.11 -2.66
N GLU A 244 -19.77 -8.53 -1.52
CA GLU A 244 -19.51 -9.94 -1.22
C GLU A 244 -20.79 -10.76 -0.97
N GLU A 245 -21.77 -10.16 -0.30
CA GLU A 245 -23.05 -10.82 -0.03
C GLU A 245 -23.88 -11.03 -1.29
N SER A 246 -23.85 -10.07 -2.23
CA SER A 246 -24.59 -10.18 -3.50
C SER A 246 -23.97 -11.16 -4.51
N ALA A 247 -22.64 -11.32 -4.49
CA ALA A 247 -21.94 -12.27 -5.37
C ALA A 247 -22.15 -13.74 -4.95
N SER A 248 -22.45 -13.98 -3.67
CA SER A 248 -22.71 -15.33 -3.15
C SER A 248 -24.13 -15.84 -3.42
N SER A 249 -25.08 -14.96 -3.79
CA SER A 249 -26.46 -15.35 -4.12
C SER A 249 -26.68 -15.74 -5.58
N VAL A 250 -25.72 -15.53 -6.47
CA VAL A 250 -25.84 -15.86 -7.92
C VAL A 250 -25.21 -17.22 -8.28
N GLY A 251 -24.53 -17.89 -7.35
CA GLY A 251 -23.87 -19.19 -7.57
C GLY A 251 -24.77 -20.42 -7.44
N GLY A 252 -26.09 -20.29 -7.43
CA GLY A 252 -27.04 -21.36 -7.14
C GLY A 252 -28.04 -21.71 -8.24
N ILE A 253 -27.73 -21.54 -9.53
CA ILE A 253 -28.58 -22.09 -10.61
C ILE A 253 -27.67 -22.59 -11.72
N PHE A 254 -27.19 -23.82 -11.60
CA PHE A 254 -26.95 -24.78 -12.69
C PHE A 254 -26.68 -26.14 -12.03
N SER A 255 -27.75 -26.88 -11.79
CA SER A 255 -27.80 -28.35 -11.71
C SER A 255 -28.25 -28.87 -13.05
#